data_90c44c0c5bdf65aa61b8c56d4a0e8df5
#
_entry.id   90c44c0c5bdf65aa61b8c56d4a0e8df5
#
_cell.length_a   1.000
_cell.length_b   1.000
_cell.length_c   1.000
_cell.angle_alpha   90.00
_cell.angle_beta   90.00
_cell.angle_gamma   90.00
#
_symmetry.space_group_name_H-M   'P 1'
#
loop_
_entity.id
_entity.type
_entity.pdbx_description
1 polymer ?
#
loop_
_entity_poly.entity_id
_entity_poly.type
_entity_poly.pdbx_seq_one_letter_code
_entity_poly.pdbx_strand_id
1 'polypeptide(L)' 'MKYEDIRRQVLTAIRQASAQGLIHGTSGNISVRDREAGVAAITPSGRPYDTMEPGDIAIVTLDGEWVDG' A
#
# COMPACT_ATOMS: atom_id res chain seq x y z
N MET A 1 8.91 11.15 -6.21
CA MET A 1 8.67 9.91 -5.42
C MET A 1 8.62 8.73 -6.38
N LYS A 2 9.36 7.68 -6.07
CA LYS A 2 9.36 6.47 -6.91
C LYS A 2 8.04 5.72 -6.76
N TYR A 3 7.52 5.25 -7.87
CA TYR A 3 6.31 4.42 -7.92
C TYR A 3 5.08 5.11 -7.33
N GLU A 4 4.95 6.41 -7.55
CA GLU A 4 3.86 7.18 -6.95
C GLU A 4 2.48 6.64 -7.35
N ASP A 5 2.30 6.25 -8.60
CA ASP A 5 1.01 5.78 -9.09
C ASP A 5 0.52 4.53 -8.36
N ILE A 6 1.41 3.53 -8.21
CA ILE A 6 1.03 2.30 -7.50
C ILE A 6 0.82 2.55 -6.00
N ARG A 7 1.59 3.46 -5.41
CA ARG A 7 1.40 3.84 -4.01
C ARG A 7 0.02 4.46 -3.80
N ARG A 8 -0.41 5.34 -4.72
CA ARG A 8 -1.73 5.96 -4.65
C ARG A 8 -2.86 4.96 -4.87
N GLN A 9 -2.66 3.98 -5.74
CA GLN A 9 -3.65 2.92 -5.94
C GLN A 9 -3.88 2.12 -4.66
N VAL A 10 -2.82 1.79 -3.93
CA VAL A 10 -2.93 1.08 -2.66
C VAL A 10 -3.67 1.92 -1.63
N LEU A 11 -3.34 3.21 -1.52
CA LEU A 11 -4.02 4.09 -0.59
C LEU A 11 -5.51 4.20 -0.88
N THR A 12 -5.86 4.37 -2.15
CA THR A 12 -7.26 4.44 -2.57
C THR A 12 -7.99 3.16 -2.19
N ALA A 13 -7.39 2.00 -2.48
CA ALA A 13 -8.00 0.71 -2.20
C ALA A 13 -8.22 0.50 -0.70
N ILE A 14 -7.24 0.81 0.14
CA ILE A 14 -7.36 0.57 1.57
C ILE A 14 -8.35 1.55 2.22
N ARG A 15 -8.40 2.79 1.74
CA ARG A 15 -9.38 3.76 2.24
C ARG A 15 -10.80 3.40 1.84
N GLN A 16 -11.00 2.87 0.63
CA GLN A 16 -12.32 2.40 0.20
C GLN A 16 -12.76 1.18 1.03
N ALA A 17 -11.84 0.24 1.28
CA ALA A 17 -12.16 -0.93 2.09
C ALA A 17 -12.53 -0.52 3.52
N SER A 18 -11.83 0.44 4.09
CA SER A 18 -12.13 0.97 5.42
C SER A 18 -13.49 1.67 5.45
N ALA A 19 -13.79 2.49 4.44
CA ALA A 19 -15.06 3.20 4.36
C ALA A 19 -16.25 2.26 4.20
N GLN A 20 -16.04 1.11 3.56
CA GLN A 20 -17.09 0.10 3.36
C GLN A 20 -17.22 -0.86 4.55
N GLY A 21 -16.40 -0.68 5.60
CA GLY A 21 -16.45 -1.54 6.78
C GLY A 21 -15.80 -2.89 6.60
N LEU A 22 -15.03 -3.10 5.52
CA LEU A 22 -14.36 -4.38 5.26
C LEU A 22 -13.14 -4.57 6.15
N ILE A 23 -12.52 -3.47 6.59
CA ILE A 23 -11.38 -3.48 7.52
C ILE A 23 -11.60 -2.37 8.54
N HIS A 24 -10.94 -2.49 9.69
CA HIS A 24 -11.13 -1.55 10.80
C HIS A 24 -9.79 -1.05 11.34
N GLY A 25 -9.68 0.28 11.46
CA GLY A 25 -8.54 0.92 12.13
C GLY A 25 -7.22 0.58 11.49
N THR A 26 -6.41 -0.20 12.20
CA THR A 26 -5.08 -0.62 11.74
C THR A 26 -5.02 -2.10 11.36
N SER A 27 -6.16 -2.80 11.36
CA SER A 27 -6.20 -4.21 11.01
C SER A 27 -6.35 -4.40 9.51
N GLY A 28 -5.70 -5.42 8.99
CA GLY A 28 -5.72 -5.74 7.57
C GLY A 28 -4.59 -5.07 6.80
N ASN A 29 -4.20 -5.70 5.71
CA ASN A 29 -3.16 -5.21 4.81
C ASN A 29 -3.65 -5.33 3.38
N ILE A 30 -3.22 -4.38 2.53
CA ILE A 30 -3.50 -4.42 1.11
C ILE A 30 -2.19 -4.30 0.35
N SER A 31 -2.04 -5.10 -0.70
CA SER A 31 -0.92 -4.97 -1.63
C SER A 31 -1.43 -4.91 -3.06
N VAL A 32 -0.73 -4.14 -3.89
CA VAL A 32 -1.01 -4.06 -5.32
C VAL A 32 0.28 -4.39 -6.06
N ARG A 33 0.19 -5.30 -7.02
CA ARG A 33 1.33 -5.69 -7.85
C ARG A 33 1.34 -4.90 -9.14
N ASP A 34 2.54 -4.51 -9.54
CA ASP A 34 2.78 -3.97 -10.88
C ASP A 34 3.76 -4.92 -11.57
N ARG A 35 3.24 -5.76 -12.46
CA ARG A 35 4.05 -6.76 -13.14
C ARG A 35 5.02 -6.15 -14.14
N GLU A 36 4.66 -5.03 -14.75
CA GLU A 36 5.54 -4.35 -15.71
C GLU A 36 6.76 -3.76 -15.01
N ALA A 37 6.56 -3.17 -13.85
CA ALA A 37 7.65 -2.62 -13.05
C ALA A 37 8.37 -3.68 -12.21
N GLY A 38 7.76 -4.86 -12.03
CA GLY A 38 8.34 -5.94 -11.23
C GLY A 38 8.32 -5.66 -9.73
N VAL A 39 7.35 -4.88 -9.26
CA VAL A 39 7.26 -4.48 -7.85
C VAL A 39 5.85 -4.68 -7.29
N ALA A 40 5.75 -4.65 -5.98
CA ALA A 40 4.48 -4.59 -5.27
C ALA A 40 4.53 -3.46 -4.26
N ALA A 41 3.39 -2.78 -4.08
CA ALA A 41 3.22 -1.77 -3.06
C ALA A 41 2.41 -2.37 -1.92
N ILE A 42 2.89 -2.22 -0.69
CA ILE A 42 2.32 -2.86 0.49
C ILE A 42 2.06 -1.81 1.56
N THR A 43 0.86 -1.87 2.18
CA THR A 43 0.53 -0.98 3.28
C THR A 43 1.34 -1.35 4.54
N PRO A 44 1.83 -0.35 5.31
CA PRO A 44 2.52 -0.62 6.57
C PRO A 44 1.54 -1.16 7.62
N SER A 45 2.03 -2.03 8.49
CA SER A 45 1.25 -2.58 9.58
C SER A 45 1.11 -1.58 10.73
N GLY A 46 -0.06 -1.56 11.38
CA GLY A 46 -0.25 -0.81 12.61
C GLY A 46 -0.38 0.70 12.47
N ARG A 47 -0.59 1.22 11.26
CA ARG A 47 -0.78 2.65 11.03
C ARG A 47 -2.22 2.94 10.64
N PRO A 48 -2.80 4.06 11.12
CA PRO A 48 -4.15 4.47 10.70
C PRO A 48 -4.20 4.78 9.22
N TYR A 49 -5.21 4.28 8.53
CA TYR A 49 -5.32 4.42 7.08
C TYR A 49 -5.65 5.86 6.65
N ASP A 50 -6.39 6.59 7.47
CA ASP A 50 -6.82 7.94 7.16
C ASP A 50 -5.69 8.96 7.21
N THR A 51 -4.62 8.66 7.93
CA THR A 51 -3.44 9.54 8.02
C THR A 51 -2.26 9.05 7.18
N MET A 52 -2.42 7.92 6.52
CA MET A 52 -1.36 7.32 5.70
C MET A 52 -1.16 8.11 4.42
N GLU A 53 0.09 8.32 4.05
CA GLU A 53 0.47 9.05 2.84
C GLU A 53 1.20 8.11 1.85
N PRO A 54 1.31 8.51 0.56
CA PRO A 54 2.00 7.64 -0.41
C PRO A 54 3.42 7.26 -0.01
N GLY A 55 4.15 8.15 0.68
CA GLY A 55 5.50 7.86 1.16
C GLY A 55 5.57 6.78 2.21
N ASP A 56 4.45 6.47 2.86
CA ASP A 56 4.39 5.43 3.89
C ASP A 56 4.24 4.03 3.30
N ILE A 57 3.93 3.93 2.02
CA ILE A 57 3.72 2.65 1.34
C ILE A 57 5.07 2.03 0.99
N ALA A 58 5.30 0.79 1.39
CA ALA A 58 6.53 0.07 1.07
C ALA A 58 6.49 -0.46 -0.35
N ILE A 59 7.61 -0.36 -1.05
CA ILE A 59 7.77 -0.94 -2.39
C ILE A 59 8.78 -2.07 -2.28
N VAL A 60 8.39 -3.25 -2.74
CA VAL A 60 9.26 -4.43 -2.76
C VAL A 60 9.25 -5.03 -4.15
N THR A 61 10.29 -5.78 -4.50
CA THR A 61 10.28 -6.56 -5.75
C THR A 61 9.31 -7.72 -5.59
N LEU A 62 8.92 -8.34 -6.73
CA LEU A 62 8.06 -9.52 -6.67
C LEU A 62 8.75 -10.73 -6.02
N ASP A 63 10.08 -10.69 -5.89
CA ASP A 63 10.85 -11.69 -5.16
C ASP A 63 10.94 -11.40 -3.65
N GLY A 64 10.38 -10.27 -3.21
CA GLY A 64 10.35 -9.93 -1.80
C GLY A 64 11.47 -9.01 -1.31
N GLU A 65 12.28 -8.46 -2.21
CA GLU A 65 13.35 -7.56 -1.84
C GLU A 65 12.84 -6.13 -1.64
N TRP A 66 13.34 -5.48 -0.62
CA TRP A 66 13.00 -4.10 -0.31
C TRP A 66 13.53 -3.16 -1.38
N VAL A 67 12.70 -2.23 -1.85
CA VAL A 67 13.08 -1.20 -2.81
C VAL A 67 13.03 0.19 -2.18
N ASP A 68 11.91 0.55 -1.54
CA ASP A 68 11.71 1.88 -0.99
C ASP A 68 10.54 1.89 0.00
N GLY A 69 10.55 2.89 0.88
CA GLY A 69 9.44 3.09 1.81
C GLY A 69 9.60 2.68 3.24
#